data_255d8d4aea0e2fd60b506eb31d71ebdc
#
_entry.id   255d8d4aea0e2fd60b506eb31d71ebdc
#
_cell.length_a   1.000
_cell.length_b   1.000
_cell.length_c   1.000
_cell.angle_alpha   90.00
_cell.angle_beta   90.00
_cell.angle_gamma   90.00
#
_symmetry.space_group_name_H-M   'P 1'
#
loop_
_entity.id
_entity.type
_entity.pdbx_description
1 polymer ?
#
loop_
_entity_poly.entity_id
_entity_poly.type
_entity_poly.pdbx_seq_one_letter_code
_entity_poly.pdbx_strand_id
1 'polypeptide(L)'
;TRTFPVSGRFNAAQKDVYEIVLAAQSAAVAATAPGRHFMEGHDAAVRVLTQGLVDLKLLKGDLDNLIEKGDYKRFYMHRTGHWLGLDVHDAGEYKVGEEWTALQPGMTLTVEPGLYIRPADDIPLALAGIGIRIEDDVRVTETGCHVYTTAPKTVAEIEEVMRHD
;
A
#
# COMPACT_ATOMS: atom_id res chain seq x y z
N THR A 1 5.08 0.54 -9.18
CA THR A 1 4.06 -0.43 -9.63
C THR A 1 2.71 0.24 -9.78
N ARG A 2 1.98 -0.15 -10.82
CA ARG A 2 0.58 0.21 -11.04
C ARG A 2 -0.23 -1.04 -11.36
N THR A 3 -1.46 -1.07 -10.86
CA THR A 3 -2.45 -2.08 -11.22
C THR A 3 -3.57 -1.40 -11.99
N PHE A 4 -3.98 -1.96 -13.11
CA PHE A 4 -5.05 -1.42 -13.95
C PHE A 4 -5.89 -2.53 -14.56
N PRO A 5 -7.18 -2.29 -14.85
CA PRO A 5 -8.04 -3.29 -15.47
C PRO A 5 -7.69 -3.47 -16.94
N VAL A 6 -7.59 -4.73 -17.41
CA VAL A 6 -7.29 -5.03 -18.83
C VAL A 6 -8.34 -4.41 -19.77
N SER A 7 -9.59 -4.28 -19.31
CA SER A 7 -10.68 -3.64 -20.07
C SER A 7 -10.57 -2.12 -20.22
N GLY A 8 -9.59 -1.48 -19.56
CA GLY A 8 -9.45 -0.03 -19.52
C GLY A 8 -10.42 0.68 -18.57
N ARG A 9 -11.33 -0.04 -17.91
CA ARG A 9 -12.28 0.51 -16.95
C ARG A 9 -12.41 -0.38 -15.73
N PHE A 10 -12.40 0.23 -14.55
CA PHE A 10 -12.65 -0.47 -13.30
C PHE A 10 -14.14 -0.81 -13.20
N ASN A 11 -14.47 -2.08 -12.89
CA ASN A 11 -15.79 -2.39 -12.37
C ASN A 11 -15.93 -1.94 -10.90
N ALA A 12 -17.15 -1.99 -10.35
CA ALA A 12 -17.41 -1.49 -9.00
C ALA A 12 -16.51 -2.16 -7.93
N ALA A 13 -16.40 -3.49 -7.96
CA ALA A 13 -15.59 -4.22 -6.98
C ALA A 13 -14.08 -3.93 -7.11
N GLN A 14 -13.57 -3.84 -8.35
CA GLN A 14 -12.19 -3.46 -8.60
C GLN A 14 -11.90 -2.03 -8.11
N LYS A 15 -12.83 -1.09 -8.37
CA LYS A 15 -12.71 0.29 -7.92
C LYS A 15 -12.69 0.38 -6.40
N ASP A 16 -13.61 -0.29 -5.71
CA ASP A 16 -13.69 -0.27 -4.26
C ASP A 16 -12.37 -0.75 -3.63
N VAL A 17 -11.82 -1.88 -4.09
CA VAL A 17 -10.53 -2.39 -3.60
C VAL A 17 -9.37 -1.45 -3.98
N TYR A 18 -9.40 -0.88 -5.19
CA TYR A 18 -8.36 0.03 -5.65
C TYR A 18 -8.28 1.30 -4.80
N GLU A 19 -9.42 1.92 -4.51
CA GLU A 19 -9.50 3.15 -3.70
C GLU A 19 -9.01 2.91 -2.25
N ILE A 20 -9.26 1.72 -1.69
CA ILE A 20 -8.70 1.34 -0.37
C ILE A 20 -7.18 1.30 -0.44
N VAL A 21 -6.59 0.65 -1.47
CA VAL A 21 -5.14 0.56 -1.61
C VAL A 21 -4.53 1.93 -1.89
N LEU A 22 -5.17 2.77 -2.69
CA LEU A 22 -4.73 4.14 -2.96
C LEU A 22 -4.74 5.01 -1.69
N ALA A 23 -5.78 4.90 -0.87
CA ALA A 23 -5.85 5.57 0.42
C ALA A 23 -4.75 5.10 1.38
N ALA A 24 -4.48 3.78 1.42
CA ALA A 24 -3.40 3.21 2.23
C ALA A 24 -2.02 3.70 1.77
N GLN A 25 -1.79 3.77 0.45
CA GLN A 25 -0.55 4.28 -0.12
C GLN A 25 -0.35 5.77 0.23
N SER A 26 -1.41 6.56 0.13
CA SER A 26 -1.37 7.98 0.51
C SER A 26 -1.08 8.18 1.99
N ALA A 27 -1.67 7.36 2.87
CA ALA A 27 -1.42 7.40 4.30
C ALA A 27 0.03 7.00 4.64
N ALA A 28 0.58 5.98 3.97
CA ALA A 28 1.97 5.56 4.15
C ALA A 28 2.96 6.63 3.68
N VAL A 29 2.71 7.26 2.53
CA VAL A 29 3.52 8.39 2.04
C VAL A 29 3.50 9.55 3.05
N ALA A 30 2.33 9.91 3.57
CA ALA A 30 2.19 10.98 4.56
C ALA A 30 2.92 10.67 5.89
N ALA A 31 3.02 9.38 6.27
CA ALA A 31 3.76 8.94 7.44
C ALA A 31 5.28 8.85 7.21
N THR A 32 5.75 8.92 5.95
CA THR A 32 7.18 8.86 5.61
C THR A 32 7.80 10.24 5.76
N ALA A 33 8.47 10.47 6.90
CA ALA A 33 9.07 11.76 7.24
C ALA A 33 10.32 11.59 8.09
N PRO A 34 11.23 12.60 8.15
CA PRO A 34 12.42 12.52 8.99
C PRO A 34 12.06 12.36 10.47
N GLY A 35 12.80 11.52 11.18
CA GLY A 35 12.59 11.20 12.59
C GLY A 35 11.50 10.16 12.86
N ARG A 36 10.66 9.84 11.88
CA ARG A 36 9.75 8.68 11.93
C ARG A 36 10.54 7.39 11.75
N HIS A 37 10.14 6.30 12.39
CA HIS A 37 10.80 5.03 12.14
C HIS A 37 10.25 4.32 10.89
N PHE A 38 11.07 3.46 10.30
CA PHE A 38 10.79 2.78 9.02
C PHE A 38 9.40 2.12 8.94
N MET A 39 8.88 1.59 10.05
CA MET A 39 7.60 0.87 10.04
C MET A 39 6.37 1.77 10.18
N GLU A 40 6.51 3.06 10.51
CA GLU A 40 5.32 3.93 10.68
C GLU A 40 4.49 4.06 9.40
N GLY A 41 5.14 4.06 8.23
CA GLY A 41 4.44 4.01 6.95
C GLY A 41 3.67 2.69 6.75
N HIS A 42 4.25 1.56 7.20
CA HIS A 42 3.57 0.26 7.18
C HIS A 42 2.36 0.26 8.11
N ASP A 43 2.52 0.74 9.34
CA ASP A 43 1.45 0.77 10.33
C ASP A 43 0.27 1.64 9.86
N ALA A 44 0.57 2.79 9.24
CA ALA A 44 -0.44 3.65 8.63
C ALA A 44 -1.20 2.94 7.49
N ALA A 45 -0.48 2.24 6.59
CA ALA A 45 -1.10 1.46 5.53
C ALA A 45 -1.96 0.32 6.07
N VAL A 46 -1.45 -0.46 7.02
CA VAL A 46 -2.16 -1.59 7.64
C VAL A 46 -3.49 -1.13 8.25
N ARG A 47 -3.50 0.02 8.93
CA ARG A 47 -4.71 0.56 9.54
C ARG A 47 -5.78 0.87 8.48
N VAL A 48 -5.42 1.52 7.38
CA VAL A 48 -6.35 1.84 6.28
C VAL A 48 -6.82 0.57 5.56
N LEU A 49 -5.91 -0.35 5.25
CA LEU A 49 -6.24 -1.62 4.59
C LEU A 49 -7.19 -2.46 5.45
N THR A 50 -6.92 -2.56 6.76
CA THR A 50 -7.76 -3.34 7.68
C THR A 50 -9.15 -2.75 7.79
N GLN A 51 -9.27 -1.42 7.89
CA GLN A 51 -10.58 -0.75 7.86
C GLN A 51 -11.32 -1.04 6.55
N GLY A 52 -10.65 -0.91 5.41
CA GLY A 52 -11.23 -1.23 4.11
C GLY A 52 -11.71 -2.68 4.00
N LEU A 53 -10.98 -3.63 4.58
CA LEU A 53 -11.41 -5.04 4.64
C LEU A 53 -12.66 -5.24 5.51
N VAL A 54 -12.82 -4.46 6.57
CA VAL A 54 -14.05 -4.44 7.39
C VAL A 54 -15.21 -3.85 6.58
N ASP A 55 -15.00 -2.74 5.88
CA ASP A 55 -16.02 -2.08 5.05
C ASP A 55 -16.50 -2.99 3.91
N LEU A 56 -15.58 -3.74 3.29
CA LEU A 56 -15.86 -4.79 2.30
C LEU A 56 -16.49 -6.06 2.90
N LYS A 57 -16.64 -6.14 4.23
CA LYS A 57 -17.16 -7.30 4.97
C LYS A 57 -16.31 -8.57 4.83
N LEU A 58 -15.04 -8.41 4.47
CA LEU A 58 -14.04 -9.50 4.41
C LEU A 58 -13.45 -9.79 5.79
N LEU A 59 -13.44 -8.81 6.69
CA LEU A 59 -13.13 -8.98 8.10
C LEU A 59 -14.30 -8.48 8.96
N LYS A 60 -14.42 -9.01 10.20
CA LYS A 60 -15.44 -8.64 11.16
C LYS A 60 -14.81 -8.48 12.54
N GLY A 61 -15.04 -7.35 13.19
CA GLY A 61 -14.55 -7.11 14.54
C GLY A 61 -14.07 -5.68 14.75
N ASP A 62 -13.49 -5.45 15.90
CA ASP A 62 -12.87 -4.20 16.26
C ASP A 62 -11.53 -4.04 15.50
N LEU A 63 -11.26 -2.85 14.98
CA LEU A 63 -10.11 -2.56 14.13
C LEU A 63 -8.78 -2.85 14.81
N ASP A 64 -8.62 -2.40 16.04
CA ASP A 64 -7.35 -2.53 16.76
C ASP A 64 -7.08 -4.01 17.11
N ASN A 65 -8.11 -4.76 17.48
CA ASN A 65 -8.01 -6.20 17.69
C ASN A 65 -7.65 -6.98 16.42
N LEU A 66 -8.21 -6.60 15.27
CA LEU A 66 -7.88 -7.24 13.98
C LEU A 66 -6.43 -6.98 13.58
N ILE A 67 -5.92 -5.78 13.84
CA ILE A 67 -4.53 -5.41 13.58
C ILE A 67 -3.60 -6.18 14.52
N GLU A 68 -3.89 -6.19 15.82
CA GLU A 68 -3.08 -6.89 16.83
C GLU A 68 -2.98 -8.40 16.55
N LYS A 69 -4.09 -9.04 16.19
CA LYS A 69 -4.12 -10.46 15.80
C LYS A 69 -3.48 -10.74 14.44
N GLY A 70 -3.32 -9.70 13.61
CA GLY A 70 -2.79 -9.84 12.27
C GLY A 70 -3.76 -10.49 11.27
N ASP A 71 -5.07 -10.38 11.50
CA ASP A 71 -6.11 -10.99 10.63
C ASP A 71 -6.05 -10.45 9.20
N TYR A 72 -5.58 -9.21 9.02
CA TYR A 72 -5.33 -8.60 7.72
C TYR A 72 -4.29 -9.34 6.88
N LYS A 73 -3.38 -10.12 7.49
CA LYS A 73 -2.27 -10.81 6.81
C LYS A 73 -2.74 -11.84 5.77
N ARG A 74 -3.98 -12.30 5.87
CA ARG A 74 -4.63 -13.11 4.83
C ARG A 74 -4.70 -12.38 3.49
N PHE A 75 -4.82 -11.05 3.52
CA PHE A 75 -5.03 -10.18 2.36
C PHE A 75 -3.84 -9.26 2.06
N TYR A 76 -2.98 -9.03 3.05
CA TYR A 76 -1.79 -8.20 2.92
C TYR A 76 -0.66 -8.81 3.77
N MET A 77 0.28 -9.51 3.13
CA MET A 77 1.25 -10.37 3.79
C MET A 77 2.71 -9.89 3.71
N HIS A 78 2.97 -8.72 3.15
CA HIS A 78 4.32 -8.17 3.03
C HIS A 78 4.44 -6.79 3.68
N ARG A 79 5.66 -6.27 3.81
CA ARG A 79 5.89 -4.90 4.28
C ARG A 79 5.50 -3.89 3.21
N THR A 80 5.26 -2.65 3.64
CA THR A 80 4.85 -1.56 2.75
C THR A 80 6.02 -0.96 1.98
N GLY A 81 7.27 -1.34 2.27
CA GLY A 81 8.41 -0.80 1.55
C GLY A 81 9.72 -1.49 1.87
N HIS A 82 10.74 -1.13 1.12
CA HIS A 82 12.13 -1.54 1.28
C HIS A 82 13.07 -0.41 0.87
N TRP A 83 14.33 -0.50 1.27
CA TRP A 83 15.36 0.41 0.79
C TRP A 83 15.53 0.28 -0.72
N LEU A 84 15.73 1.41 -1.37
CA LEU A 84 15.98 1.53 -2.80
C LEU A 84 17.30 2.26 -3.01
N GLY A 85 18.21 1.68 -3.79
CA GLY A 85 19.52 2.25 -4.06
C GLY A 85 20.09 1.73 -5.37
N LEU A 86 21.34 1.22 -5.35
CA LEU A 86 21.96 0.58 -6.52
C LEU A 86 21.18 -0.66 -6.95
N ASP A 87 20.65 -1.40 -5.98
CA ASP A 87 19.73 -2.50 -6.21
C ASP A 87 18.30 -2.09 -5.89
N VAL A 88 17.31 -2.70 -6.59
CA VAL A 88 15.88 -2.46 -6.34
C VAL A 88 15.52 -2.82 -4.88
N HIS A 89 15.97 -3.98 -4.41
CA HIS A 89 15.94 -4.38 -3.01
C HIS A 89 17.34 -4.16 -2.43
N ASP A 90 17.63 -2.91 -2.10
CA ASP A 90 18.98 -2.55 -1.70
C ASP A 90 19.29 -2.98 -0.25
N ALA A 91 20.57 -3.17 -0.01
CA ALA A 91 21.09 -3.43 1.32
C ALA A 91 20.91 -2.20 2.22
N GLY A 92 20.60 -2.42 3.50
CA GLY A 92 20.44 -1.35 4.46
C GLY A 92 19.97 -1.86 5.82
N GLU A 93 20.23 -1.08 6.84
CA GLU A 93 19.81 -1.41 8.18
C GLU A 93 18.33 -1.02 8.39
N TYR A 94 17.48 -2.01 8.53
CA TYR A 94 16.06 -1.81 8.90
C TYR A 94 15.89 -1.56 10.39
N LYS A 95 16.85 -2.05 11.19
CA LYS A 95 16.89 -1.89 12.64
C LYS A 95 18.30 -1.57 13.13
N VAL A 96 18.39 -0.82 14.21
CA VAL A 96 19.60 -0.62 15.00
C VAL A 96 19.33 -1.23 16.38
N GLY A 97 19.93 -2.38 16.66
CA GLY A 97 19.53 -3.22 17.80
C GLY A 97 18.09 -3.72 17.64
N GLU A 98 17.24 -3.46 18.62
CA GLU A 98 15.81 -3.81 18.58
C GLU A 98 14.92 -2.71 17.98
N GLU A 99 15.43 -1.49 17.81
CA GLU A 99 14.67 -0.34 17.34
C GLU A 99 14.66 -0.26 15.81
N TRP A 100 13.51 0.10 15.22
CA TRP A 100 13.43 0.39 13.80
C TRP A 100 14.21 1.65 13.46
N THR A 101 14.95 1.60 12.35
CA THR A 101 15.75 2.72 11.86
C THR A 101 14.89 3.97 11.69
N ALA A 102 15.32 5.08 12.31
CA ALA A 102 14.70 6.38 12.11
C ALA A 102 15.05 6.92 10.71
N LEU A 103 14.04 7.34 9.96
CA LEU A 103 14.21 7.92 8.65
C LEU A 103 14.97 9.24 8.73
N GLN A 104 15.92 9.44 7.81
CA GLN A 104 16.73 10.65 7.72
C GLN A 104 16.62 11.25 6.31
N PRO A 105 16.77 12.58 6.17
CA PRO A 105 16.84 13.22 4.87
C PRO A 105 17.87 12.56 3.95
N GLY A 106 17.48 12.33 2.70
CA GLY A 106 18.30 11.64 1.70
C GLY A 106 18.02 10.14 1.55
N MET A 107 17.45 9.48 2.54
CA MET A 107 17.06 8.07 2.44
C MET A 107 16.01 7.86 1.35
N THR A 108 16.16 6.80 0.56
CA THR A 108 15.23 6.40 -0.51
C THR A 108 14.63 5.04 -0.21
N LEU A 109 13.33 4.91 -0.41
CA LEU A 109 12.57 3.69 -0.15
C LEU A 109 11.34 3.62 -1.04
N THR A 110 10.76 2.42 -1.16
CA THR A 110 9.47 2.22 -1.82
C THR A 110 8.32 2.38 -0.83
N VAL A 111 7.14 2.76 -1.33
CA VAL A 111 5.87 2.74 -0.60
C VAL A 111 4.86 1.99 -1.45
N GLU A 112 4.58 0.72 -1.10
CA GLU A 112 3.94 -0.26 -1.96
C GLU A 112 2.86 -1.12 -1.27
N PRO A 113 1.87 -0.55 -0.60
CA PRO A 113 0.78 -1.35 -0.04
C PRO A 113 -0.03 -2.05 -1.13
N GLY A 114 -0.72 -3.12 -0.73
CA GLY A 114 -1.59 -3.87 -1.63
C GLY A 114 -2.66 -4.68 -0.90
N LEU A 115 -3.63 -5.16 -1.65
CA LEU A 115 -4.61 -6.15 -1.22
C LEU A 115 -4.69 -7.28 -2.23
N TYR A 116 -4.70 -8.52 -1.74
CA TYR A 116 -4.70 -9.75 -2.55
C TYR A 116 -5.81 -10.68 -2.07
N ILE A 117 -6.95 -10.63 -2.75
CA ILE A 117 -8.17 -11.35 -2.37
C ILE A 117 -8.22 -12.67 -3.13
N ARG A 118 -7.58 -13.69 -2.58
CA ARG A 118 -7.57 -15.03 -3.19
C ARG A 118 -8.96 -15.66 -3.13
N PRO A 119 -9.39 -16.38 -4.19
CA PRO A 119 -10.64 -17.14 -4.17
C PRO A 119 -10.69 -18.12 -2.98
N ALA A 120 -11.81 -18.13 -2.25
CA ALA A 120 -12.11 -19.07 -1.19
C ALA A 120 -13.64 -19.09 -0.97
N ASP A 121 -14.15 -20.11 -0.26
CA ASP A 121 -15.59 -20.32 -0.07
C ASP A 121 -16.29 -19.17 0.68
N ASP A 122 -15.54 -18.47 1.54
CA ASP A 122 -16.01 -17.34 2.33
C ASP A 122 -15.79 -15.97 1.67
N ILE A 123 -15.26 -15.94 0.44
CA ILE A 123 -15.00 -14.70 -0.32
C ILE A 123 -16.11 -14.47 -1.34
N PRO A 124 -16.74 -13.27 -1.36
CA PRO A 124 -17.70 -12.92 -2.39
C PRO A 124 -17.11 -13.05 -3.79
N LEU A 125 -17.82 -13.68 -4.71
CA LEU A 125 -17.35 -13.93 -6.07
C LEU A 125 -16.91 -12.65 -6.80
N ALA A 126 -17.57 -11.53 -6.54
CA ALA A 126 -17.22 -10.22 -7.14
C ALA A 126 -15.84 -9.69 -6.71
N LEU A 127 -15.34 -10.12 -5.54
CA LEU A 127 -14.03 -9.71 -5.00
C LEU A 127 -12.96 -10.76 -5.24
N ALA A 128 -13.34 -12.01 -5.52
CA ALA A 128 -12.42 -13.12 -5.66
C ALA A 128 -11.45 -12.93 -6.83
N GLY A 129 -10.16 -13.10 -6.57
CA GLY A 129 -9.10 -12.96 -7.59
C GLY A 129 -8.61 -11.52 -7.82
N ILE A 130 -9.16 -10.52 -7.11
CA ILE A 130 -8.65 -9.15 -7.20
C ILE A 130 -7.32 -9.06 -6.43
N GLY A 131 -6.27 -8.62 -7.13
CA GLY A 131 -4.96 -8.29 -6.55
C GLY A 131 -4.54 -6.92 -7.01
N ILE A 132 -4.30 -6.00 -6.06
CA ILE A 132 -3.94 -4.60 -6.34
C ILE A 132 -2.73 -4.22 -5.52
N ARG A 133 -1.73 -3.62 -6.18
CA ARG A 133 -0.60 -2.93 -5.57
C ARG A 133 -0.41 -1.57 -6.22
N ILE A 134 -0.17 -0.55 -5.42
CA ILE A 134 0.19 0.79 -5.87
C ILE A 134 1.51 1.15 -5.17
N GLU A 135 2.54 1.40 -5.96
CA GLU A 135 3.89 1.64 -5.46
C GLU A 135 4.47 2.91 -6.05
N ASP A 136 5.03 3.72 -5.18
CA ASP A 136 5.84 4.88 -5.53
C ASP A 136 7.22 4.78 -4.85
N ASP A 137 8.23 5.32 -5.53
CA ASP A 137 9.55 5.54 -4.97
C ASP A 137 9.59 6.92 -4.32
N VAL A 138 10.09 6.98 -3.10
CA VAL A 138 10.15 8.22 -2.34
C VAL A 138 11.55 8.48 -1.77
N ARG A 139 11.90 9.76 -1.64
CA ARG A 139 13.07 10.22 -0.91
C ARG A 139 12.64 11.05 0.29
N VAL A 140 13.15 10.73 1.46
CA VAL A 140 12.94 11.53 2.67
C VAL A 140 13.58 12.91 2.49
N THR A 141 12.85 13.97 2.83
CA THR A 141 13.29 15.37 2.79
C THR A 141 13.45 15.91 4.22
N GLU A 142 13.79 17.19 4.37
CA GLU A 142 13.89 17.82 5.69
C GLU A 142 12.55 17.90 6.45
N THR A 143 11.41 17.83 5.75
CA THR A 143 10.09 18.05 6.35
C THR A 143 9.05 16.97 6.04
N GLY A 144 9.39 15.96 5.26
CA GLY A 144 8.48 14.89 4.82
C GLY A 144 9.16 13.98 3.82
N CYS A 145 8.50 13.67 2.70
CA CYS A 145 9.13 12.95 1.59
C CYS A 145 8.74 13.56 0.23
N HIS A 146 9.62 13.34 -0.75
CA HIS A 146 9.38 13.65 -2.16
C HIS A 146 9.08 12.37 -2.91
N VAL A 147 7.96 12.32 -3.62
CA VAL A 147 7.57 11.20 -4.47
C VAL A 147 8.16 11.40 -5.85
N TYR A 148 9.00 10.46 -6.29
CA TYR A 148 9.61 10.49 -7.62
C TYR A 148 8.70 9.95 -8.72
N THR A 149 7.85 9.00 -8.38
CA THR A 149 6.97 8.32 -9.34
C THR A 149 5.87 9.26 -9.81
N THR A 150 5.84 9.55 -11.11
CA THR A 150 4.86 10.47 -11.74
C THR A 150 3.80 9.74 -12.56
N ALA A 151 3.87 8.40 -12.64
CA ALA A 151 2.87 7.60 -13.36
C ALA A 151 1.48 7.78 -12.74
N PRO A 152 0.42 7.91 -13.55
CA PRO A 152 -0.97 8.03 -13.09
C PRO A 152 -1.33 6.96 -12.06
N LYS A 153 -2.06 7.33 -11.02
CA LYS A 153 -2.47 6.39 -9.96
C LYS A 153 -3.90 6.56 -9.44
N THR A 154 -4.61 7.62 -9.82
CA THR A 154 -6.05 7.69 -9.52
C THR A 154 -6.85 6.88 -10.54
N VAL A 155 -8.02 6.38 -10.14
CA VAL A 155 -8.93 5.67 -11.05
C VAL A 155 -9.21 6.48 -12.31
N ALA A 156 -9.49 7.78 -12.15
CA ALA A 156 -9.80 8.67 -13.29
C ALA A 156 -8.63 8.82 -14.26
N GLU A 157 -7.40 9.03 -13.74
CA GLU A 157 -6.20 9.15 -14.57
C GLU A 157 -5.89 7.86 -15.33
N ILE A 158 -6.04 6.69 -14.65
CA ILE A 158 -5.80 5.39 -15.28
C ILE A 158 -6.82 5.14 -16.40
N GLU A 159 -8.10 5.36 -16.13
CA GLU A 159 -9.15 5.20 -17.14
C GLU A 159 -8.98 6.18 -18.32
N GLU A 160 -8.45 7.38 -18.08
CA GLU A 160 -8.13 8.34 -19.14
C GLU A 160 -6.99 7.85 -20.01
N VAL A 161 -5.88 7.41 -19.42
CA VAL A 161 -4.72 6.86 -20.17
C VAL A 161 -5.09 5.60 -20.97
N MET A 162 -6.00 4.80 -20.45
CA MET A 162 -6.44 3.55 -21.10
C MET A 162 -7.61 3.74 -22.08
N ARG A 163 -8.10 4.96 -22.25
CA ARG A 163 -9.14 5.24 -23.23
C ARG A 163 -8.57 5.06 -24.64
N HIS A 164 -9.05 4.06 -25.33
CA HIS A 164 -8.81 3.90 -26.75
C HIS A 164 -9.87 4.71 -27.51
N ASP A 165 -9.43 5.54 -28.43
CA ASP A 165 -10.29 6.27 -29.37
C ASP A 165 -10.93 5.30 -30.39
#